data_ed6c0067a419cdc3bd433834d21760d9
#
_entry.id   ed6c0067a419cdc3bd433834d21760d9
#
_cell.length_a   1.000
_cell.length_b   1.000
_cell.length_c   1.000
_cell.angle_alpha   90.00
_cell.angle_beta   90.00
_cell.angle_gamma   90.00
#
_symmetry.space_group_name_H-M   'P 1'
#
loop_
_entity.id
_entity.type
_entity.pdbx_description
1 polymer ?
#
loop_
_entity_poly.entity_id
_entity_poly.type
_entity_poly.pdbx_seq_one_letter_code
_entity_poly.pdbx_strand_id
1 'polypeptide(L)'
;MQKRIAPFGVGFMVVAAVIIALYSLRFYGVPFGHWALMDPRMRDLITAIPIKALTHMLIAPLALLSGALQFLPALRARYPKAHRYLGRIYVTTCVIAGVAALTMVPHALGGPVAGLGFGILAILWIGTTLAGWWAAVRRKLELHRLLMRLSYAMTFGGVTLRLQIPIGFMLGYTSYAAMSVWLAYTSWIPNVIAVGVYWALERARKRSRTLAANLHGIVLSQS
;
A
#
# COMPACT_ATOMS: atom_id res chain seq x y z
N MET A 1 -18.18 -14.88 17.69
CA MET A 1 -17.74 -13.47 17.73
C MET A 1 -16.51 -13.30 16.82
N GLN A 2 -16.65 -12.64 15.70
CA GLN A 2 -15.54 -12.31 14.81
C GLN A 2 -14.71 -11.22 15.52
N LYS A 3 -13.53 -11.57 16.08
CA LYS A 3 -12.60 -10.54 16.58
C LYS A 3 -12.27 -9.65 15.37
N ARG A 4 -12.91 -8.48 15.35
CA ARG A 4 -12.61 -7.40 14.39
C ARG A 4 -11.11 -7.13 14.50
N ILE A 5 -10.44 -6.89 13.36
CA ILE A 5 -9.19 -6.13 13.38
C ILE A 5 -9.49 -4.96 14.30
N ALA A 6 -8.70 -4.82 15.37
CA ALA A 6 -9.02 -3.82 16.38
C ALA A 6 -9.31 -2.50 15.66
N PRO A 7 -10.40 -1.81 15.97
CA PRO A 7 -10.78 -0.54 15.31
C PRO A 7 -9.61 0.47 15.33
N PHE A 8 -8.70 0.30 16.27
CA PHE A 8 -7.45 1.04 16.40
C PHE A 8 -6.52 0.87 15.19
N GLY A 9 -6.31 -0.35 14.67
CA GLY A 9 -5.40 -0.58 13.53
C GLY A 9 -5.89 0.05 12.22
N VAL A 10 -7.20 -0.01 11.97
CA VAL A 10 -7.79 0.66 10.80
C VAL A 10 -7.77 2.17 10.98
N GLY A 11 -8.06 2.67 12.19
CA GLY A 11 -7.97 4.10 12.51
C GLY A 11 -6.57 4.64 12.29
N PHE A 12 -5.54 3.99 12.83
CA PHE A 12 -4.14 4.37 12.61
C PHE A 12 -3.79 4.41 11.11
N MET A 13 -4.17 3.39 10.37
CA MET A 13 -3.90 3.30 8.93
C MET A 13 -4.54 4.46 8.16
N VAL A 14 -5.80 4.81 8.48
CA VAL A 14 -6.50 5.94 7.84
C VAL A 14 -5.84 7.26 8.21
N VAL A 15 -5.53 7.48 9.50
CA VAL A 15 -4.88 8.72 9.97
C VAL A 15 -3.51 8.89 9.32
N ALA A 16 -2.69 7.84 9.30
CA ALA A 16 -1.38 7.88 8.65
C ALA A 16 -1.50 8.17 7.14
N ALA A 17 -2.47 7.56 6.46
CA ALA A 17 -2.73 7.82 5.05
C ALA A 17 -3.13 9.28 4.80
N VAL A 18 -3.99 9.84 5.65
CA VAL A 18 -4.41 11.26 5.56
C VAL A 18 -3.23 12.19 5.78
N ILE A 19 -2.43 11.98 6.83
CA ILE A 19 -1.26 12.81 7.13
C ILE A 19 -0.29 12.81 5.95
N ILE A 20 0.05 11.64 5.41
CA ILE A 20 0.99 11.55 4.29
C ILE A 20 0.41 12.15 3.00
N ALA A 21 -0.89 11.98 2.75
CA ALA A 21 -1.53 12.61 1.60
C ALA A 21 -1.54 14.14 1.72
N LEU A 22 -1.90 14.68 2.89
CA LEU A 22 -1.84 16.13 3.16
C LEU A 22 -0.40 16.66 3.02
N TYR A 23 0.58 15.94 3.56
CA TYR A 23 1.99 16.28 3.37
C TYR A 23 2.38 16.30 1.89
N SER A 24 1.80 15.44 1.07
CA SER A 24 2.04 15.41 -0.38
C SER A 24 1.37 16.57 -1.12
N LEU A 25 0.30 17.19 -0.55
CA LEU A 25 -0.37 18.34 -1.15
C LEU A 25 0.54 19.57 -1.28
N ARG A 26 1.60 19.66 -0.46
CA ARG A 26 2.60 20.74 -0.58
C ARG A 26 3.28 20.80 -1.95
N PHE A 27 3.25 19.71 -2.72
CA PHE A 27 3.80 19.66 -4.07
C PHE A 27 2.82 20.16 -5.14
N TYR A 28 1.55 20.40 -4.77
CA TYR A 28 0.55 21.00 -5.63
C TYR A 28 0.62 22.53 -5.50
N GLY A 29 0.79 23.22 -6.58
CA GLY A 29 0.76 24.69 -6.58
C GLY A 29 2.07 25.39 -6.20
N VAL A 30 3.14 24.68 -5.90
CA VAL A 30 4.48 25.26 -5.71
C VAL A 30 5.31 25.01 -6.96
N PRO A 31 5.84 26.06 -7.64
CA PRO A 31 6.69 25.90 -8.82
C PRO A 31 7.90 25.01 -8.55
N PHE A 32 8.32 24.23 -9.54
CA PHE A 32 9.58 23.49 -9.50
C PHE A 32 10.73 24.42 -9.09
N GLY A 33 11.57 24.04 -8.19
CA GLY A 33 12.69 24.83 -7.72
C GLY A 33 12.47 25.55 -6.39
N HIS A 34 11.21 25.73 -5.95
CA HIS A 34 10.91 26.34 -4.64
C HIS A 34 10.64 25.30 -3.52
N TRP A 35 10.92 24.03 -3.77
CA TRP A 35 10.78 22.96 -2.78
C TRP A 35 12.00 22.90 -1.86
N ALA A 36 12.16 23.93 -1.03
CA ALA A 36 13.35 24.16 -0.20
C ALA A 36 13.70 23.01 0.76
N LEU A 37 12.70 22.20 1.15
CA LEU A 37 12.89 21.06 2.07
C LEU A 37 13.12 19.74 1.35
N MET A 38 13.33 19.73 0.04
CA MET A 38 13.60 18.53 -0.73
C MET A 38 15.10 18.35 -0.93
N ASP A 39 15.56 17.09 -0.85
CA ASP A 39 16.91 16.71 -1.24
C ASP A 39 17.22 17.25 -2.65
N PRO A 40 18.35 17.96 -2.86
CA PRO A 40 18.70 18.53 -4.16
C PRO A 40 18.69 17.49 -5.29
N ARG A 41 19.22 16.29 -5.06
CA ARG A 41 19.24 15.20 -6.05
C ARG A 41 17.82 14.73 -6.43
N MET A 42 16.89 14.76 -5.47
CA MET A 42 15.47 14.46 -5.75
C MET A 42 14.85 15.54 -6.61
N ARG A 43 15.18 16.80 -6.37
CA ARG A 43 14.73 17.93 -7.17
C ARG A 43 15.24 17.84 -8.61
N ASP A 44 16.55 17.55 -8.76
CA ASP A 44 17.18 17.36 -10.07
C ASP A 44 16.51 16.21 -10.85
N LEU A 45 16.25 15.09 -10.17
CA LEU A 45 15.51 13.97 -10.76
C LEU A 45 14.12 14.41 -11.26
N ILE A 46 13.35 15.13 -10.44
CA ILE A 46 12.01 15.57 -10.83
C ILE A 46 12.06 16.54 -12.01
N THR A 47 13.05 17.44 -12.06
CA THR A 47 13.24 18.36 -13.19
C THR A 47 13.70 17.65 -14.46
N ALA A 48 14.47 16.57 -14.33
CA ALA A 48 14.92 15.77 -15.48
C ALA A 48 13.79 14.92 -16.10
N ILE A 49 12.86 14.42 -15.29
CA ILE A 49 11.76 13.56 -15.75
C ILE A 49 10.40 14.01 -15.19
N PRO A 50 9.98 15.27 -15.43
CA PRO A 50 8.86 15.91 -14.71
C PRO A 50 7.55 15.16 -14.87
N ILE A 51 7.20 14.72 -16.06
CA ILE A 51 5.92 14.03 -16.33
C ILE A 51 5.85 12.72 -15.50
N LYS A 52 6.89 11.91 -15.53
CA LYS A 52 6.94 10.63 -14.82
C LYS A 52 6.88 10.84 -13.31
N ALA A 53 7.73 11.73 -12.80
CA ALA A 53 7.85 12.02 -11.37
C ALA A 53 6.56 12.63 -10.82
N LEU A 54 6.02 13.67 -11.46
CA LEU A 54 4.79 14.31 -11.02
C LEU A 54 3.58 13.38 -11.10
N THR A 55 3.45 12.59 -12.18
CA THR A 55 2.36 11.62 -12.27
C THR A 55 2.36 10.70 -11.07
N HIS A 56 3.53 10.14 -10.71
CA HIS A 56 3.62 9.29 -9.52
C HIS A 56 3.30 10.07 -8.24
N MET A 57 3.94 11.22 -8.04
CA MET A 57 3.83 12.01 -6.81
C MET A 57 2.42 12.55 -6.54
N LEU A 58 1.68 12.88 -7.58
CA LEU A 58 0.34 13.45 -7.47
C LEU A 58 -0.75 12.37 -7.41
N ILE A 59 -0.57 11.24 -8.09
CA ILE A 59 -1.58 10.19 -8.17
C ILE A 59 -1.45 9.17 -7.03
N ALA A 60 -0.24 8.84 -6.56
CA ALA A 60 -0.05 7.87 -5.49
C ALA A 60 -0.76 8.24 -4.16
N PRO A 61 -0.82 9.53 -3.73
CA PRO A 61 -1.61 9.91 -2.56
C PRO A 61 -3.10 9.63 -2.69
N LEU A 62 -3.66 9.72 -3.90
CA LEU A 62 -5.07 9.38 -4.15
C LEU A 62 -5.31 7.87 -3.99
N ALA A 63 -4.37 7.04 -4.44
CA ALA A 63 -4.40 5.61 -4.18
C ALA A 63 -4.33 5.32 -2.67
N LEU A 64 -3.43 5.99 -1.95
CA LEU A 64 -3.27 5.82 -0.51
C LEU A 64 -4.57 6.15 0.25
N LEU A 65 -5.21 7.27 -0.05
CA LEU A 65 -6.46 7.70 0.59
C LEU A 65 -7.65 6.80 0.22
N SER A 66 -7.89 6.62 -1.08
CA SER A 66 -9.02 5.82 -1.55
C SER A 66 -8.92 4.36 -1.09
N GLY A 67 -7.70 3.82 -1.03
CA GLY A 67 -7.42 2.48 -0.52
C GLY A 67 -7.67 2.35 0.98
N ALA A 68 -7.23 3.31 1.82
CA ALA A 68 -7.46 3.31 3.26
C ALA A 68 -8.96 3.24 3.58
N LEU A 69 -9.77 4.02 2.88
CA LEU A 69 -11.23 4.04 3.07
C LEU A 69 -11.89 2.69 2.78
N GLN A 70 -11.31 1.86 1.89
CA GLN A 70 -11.85 0.52 1.57
C GLN A 70 -11.86 -0.43 2.78
N PHE A 71 -11.03 -0.17 3.79
CA PHE A 71 -10.96 -0.99 5.00
C PHE A 71 -12.01 -0.62 6.05
N LEU A 72 -12.73 0.49 5.88
CA LEU A 72 -13.82 0.89 6.78
C LEU A 72 -15.00 -0.08 6.68
N PRO A 73 -15.35 -0.81 7.77
CA PRO A 73 -16.48 -1.75 7.74
C PRO A 73 -17.81 -1.08 7.40
N ALA A 74 -18.02 0.16 7.90
CA ALA A 74 -19.22 0.93 7.65
C ALA A 74 -19.40 1.27 6.17
N LEU A 75 -18.32 1.61 5.46
CA LEU A 75 -18.37 1.91 4.03
C LEU A 75 -18.90 0.71 3.24
N ARG A 76 -18.38 -0.48 3.52
CA ARG A 76 -18.77 -1.70 2.83
C ARG A 76 -20.19 -2.15 3.21
N ALA A 77 -20.57 -2.02 4.49
CA ALA A 77 -21.85 -2.51 4.99
C ALA A 77 -23.02 -1.56 4.68
N ARG A 78 -22.84 -0.25 4.85
CA ARG A 78 -23.90 0.75 4.71
C ARG A 78 -23.92 1.43 3.34
N TYR A 79 -22.76 1.55 2.67
CA TYR A 79 -22.60 2.28 1.43
C TYR A 79 -21.90 1.45 0.34
N PRO A 80 -22.48 0.32 -0.11
CA PRO A 80 -21.81 -0.58 -1.07
C PRO A 80 -21.56 0.06 -2.45
N LYS A 81 -22.37 1.04 -2.85
CA LYS A 81 -22.13 1.82 -4.08
C LYS A 81 -20.86 2.68 -3.95
N ALA A 82 -20.70 3.36 -2.82
CA ALA A 82 -19.51 4.17 -2.54
C ALA A 82 -18.24 3.30 -2.45
N HIS A 83 -18.32 2.14 -1.78
CA HIS A 83 -17.21 1.17 -1.75
C HIS A 83 -16.76 0.77 -3.17
N ARG A 84 -17.69 0.46 -4.07
CA ARG A 84 -17.37 0.12 -5.46
C ARG A 84 -16.77 1.29 -6.25
N TYR A 85 -17.29 2.49 -6.06
CA TYR A 85 -16.79 3.68 -6.74
C TYR A 85 -15.36 4.03 -6.29
N LEU A 86 -15.13 4.12 -4.98
CA LEU A 86 -13.80 4.35 -4.40
C LEU A 86 -12.82 3.21 -4.75
N GLY A 87 -13.30 1.97 -4.85
CA GLY A 87 -12.50 0.85 -5.30
C GLY A 87 -12.01 0.99 -6.74
N ARG A 88 -12.83 1.53 -7.64
CA ARG A 88 -12.40 1.85 -9.03
C ARG A 88 -11.37 2.97 -9.03
N ILE A 89 -11.57 4.04 -8.25
CA ILE A 89 -10.57 5.11 -8.09
C ILE A 89 -9.25 4.51 -7.61
N TYR A 90 -9.28 3.66 -6.58
CA TYR A 90 -8.09 3.00 -6.07
C TYR A 90 -7.35 2.22 -7.15
N VAL A 91 -8.05 1.36 -7.89
CA VAL A 91 -7.43 0.54 -8.95
C VAL A 91 -6.83 1.41 -10.03
N THR A 92 -7.57 2.41 -10.52
CA THR A 92 -7.09 3.30 -11.58
C THR A 92 -5.86 4.10 -11.14
N THR A 93 -5.90 4.67 -9.94
CA THR A 93 -4.77 5.45 -9.40
C THR A 93 -3.54 4.58 -9.12
N CYS A 94 -3.71 3.34 -8.64
CA CYS A 94 -2.62 2.38 -8.48
C CYS A 94 -1.94 2.05 -9.82
N VAL A 95 -2.74 1.81 -10.86
CA VAL A 95 -2.19 1.48 -12.20
C VAL A 95 -1.42 2.68 -12.76
N ILE A 96 -2.01 3.88 -12.74
CA ILE A 96 -1.37 5.09 -13.28
C ILE A 96 -0.07 5.39 -12.51
N ALA A 97 -0.13 5.42 -11.17
CA ALA A 97 1.03 5.70 -10.34
C ALA A 97 2.10 4.59 -10.43
N GLY A 98 1.67 3.34 -10.53
CA GLY A 98 2.57 2.19 -10.67
C GLY A 98 3.31 2.18 -12.01
N VAL A 99 2.62 2.47 -13.12
CA VAL A 99 3.25 2.63 -14.44
C VAL A 99 4.24 3.79 -14.43
N ALA A 100 3.85 4.94 -13.86
CA ALA A 100 4.78 6.06 -13.70
C ALA A 100 6.02 5.66 -12.90
N ALA A 101 5.85 4.94 -11.77
CA ALA A 101 6.97 4.42 -10.98
C ALA A 101 7.88 3.49 -11.78
N LEU A 102 7.35 2.58 -12.59
CA LEU A 102 8.16 1.71 -13.46
C LEU A 102 9.03 2.50 -14.45
N THR A 103 8.50 3.57 -15.01
CA THR A 103 9.26 4.41 -15.94
C THR A 103 10.36 5.23 -15.24
N MET A 104 10.31 5.34 -13.90
CA MET A 104 11.34 5.99 -13.08
C MET A 104 12.46 5.05 -12.63
N VAL A 105 12.29 3.73 -12.75
CA VAL A 105 13.26 2.72 -12.31
C VAL A 105 14.70 2.99 -12.80
N PRO A 106 14.94 3.33 -14.09
CA PRO A 106 16.29 3.61 -14.58
C PRO A 106 16.95 4.86 -13.95
N HIS A 107 16.13 5.70 -13.30
CA HIS A 107 16.57 6.96 -12.69
C HIS A 107 16.60 6.88 -11.14
N ALA A 108 16.57 5.67 -10.58
CA ALA A 108 16.57 5.49 -9.13
C ALA A 108 17.85 6.05 -8.49
N LEU A 109 17.71 6.95 -7.50
CA LEU A 109 18.83 7.67 -6.89
C LEU A 109 19.84 6.76 -6.15
N GLY A 110 19.42 5.58 -5.71
CA GLY A 110 20.29 4.54 -5.13
C GLY A 110 20.85 3.57 -6.17
N GLY A 111 20.83 3.93 -7.45
CA GLY A 111 21.35 3.12 -8.52
C GLY A 111 20.55 1.85 -8.84
N PRO A 112 21.14 0.88 -9.57
CA PRO A 112 20.43 -0.30 -10.07
C PRO A 112 19.78 -1.16 -8.96
N VAL A 113 20.42 -1.27 -7.80
CA VAL A 113 19.90 -2.06 -6.67
C VAL A 113 18.60 -1.47 -6.14
N ALA A 114 18.56 -0.15 -5.92
CA ALA A 114 17.32 0.53 -5.52
C ALA A 114 16.27 0.47 -6.64
N GLY A 115 16.69 0.66 -7.89
CA GLY A 115 15.84 0.54 -9.07
C GLY A 115 15.16 -0.82 -9.15
N LEU A 116 15.90 -1.90 -8.91
CA LEU A 116 15.36 -3.27 -8.87
C LEU A 116 14.29 -3.41 -7.78
N GLY A 117 14.56 -2.95 -6.56
CA GLY A 117 13.61 -3.04 -5.44
C GLY A 117 12.30 -2.28 -5.70
N PHE A 118 12.39 -1.03 -6.18
CA PHE A 118 11.20 -0.26 -6.55
C PHE A 118 10.50 -0.80 -7.81
N GLY A 119 11.24 -1.36 -8.76
CA GLY A 119 10.68 -2.00 -9.94
C GLY A 119 9.86 -3.25 -9.59
N ILE A 120 10.38 -4.13 -8.75
CA ILE A 120 9.66 -5.30 -8.24
C ILE A 120 8.40 -4.84 -7.49
N LEU A 121 8.52 -3.85 -6.60
CA LEU A 121 7.37 -3.27 -5.91
C LEU A 121 6.29 -2.82 -6.90
N ALA A 122 6.65 -2.05 -7.92
CA ALA A 122 5.69 -1.51 -8.87
C ALA A 122 4.98 -2.61 -9.68
N ILE A 123 5.71 -3.63 -10.14
CA ILE A 123 5.16 -4.79 -10.86
C ILE A 123 4.18 -5.56 -9.97
N LEU A 124 4.58 -5.90 -8.75
CA LEU A 124 3.74 -6.61 -7.80
C LEU A 124 2.52 -5.79 -7.39
N TRP A 125 2.70 -4.49 -7.22
CA TRP A 125 1.61 -3.57 -6.86
C TRP A 125 0.55 -3.50 -7.96
N ILE A 126 0.93 -3.28 -9.21
CA ILE A 126 0.02 -3.28 -10.35
C ILE A 126 -0.64 -4.66 -10.50
N GLY A 127 0.15 -5.73 -10.49
CA GLY A 127 -0.33 -7.08 -10.69
C GLY A 127 -1.34 -7.53 -9.64
N THR A 128 -1.06 -7.32 -8.34
CA THR A 128 -2.00 -7.67 -7.26
C THR A 128 -3.25 -6.80 -7.28
N THR A 129 -3.13 -5.52 -7.65
CA THR A 129 -4.27 -4.61 -7.77
C THR A 129 -5.22 -5.07 -8.88
N LEU A 130 -4.69 -5.33 -10.08
CA LEU A 130 -5.48 -5.80 -11.21
C LEU A 130 -6.08 -7.19 -10.99
N ALA A 131 -5.30 -8.12 -10.45
CA ALA A 131 -5.78 -9.45 -10.09
C ALA A 131 -6.86 -9.39 -9.00
N GLY A 132 -6.72 -8.48 -8.02
CA GLY A 132 -7.71 -8.22 -6.98
C GLY A 132 -9.01 -7.67 -7.56
N TRP A 133 -8.94 -6.75 -8.49
CA TRP A 133 -10.11 -6.24 -9.20
C TRP A 133 -10.78 -7.32 -10.04
N TRP A 134 -10.00 -8.08 -10.83
CA TRP A 134 -10.52 -9.22 -11.58
C TRP A 134 -11.25 -10.24 -10.69
N ALA A 135 -10.67 -10.56 -9.52
CA ALA A 135 -11.28 -11.46 -8.55
C ALA A 135 -12.64 -10.93 -8.04
N ALA A 136 -12.78 -9.60 -7.84
CA ALA A 136 -14.05 -8.99 -7.47
C ALA A 136 -15.10 -9.14 -8.57
N VAL A 137 -14.73 -8.87 -9.83
CA VAL A 137 -15.61 -9.03 -11.01
C VAL A 137 -16.08 -10.47 -11.14
N ARG A 138 -15.19 -11.42 -10.90
CA ARG A 138 -15.49 -12.88 -10.93
C ARG A 138 -16.14 -13.40 -9.65
N ARG A 139 -16.52 -12.52 -8.71
CA ARG A 139 -17.13 -12.85 -7.41
C ARG A 139 -16.30 -13.81 -6.54
N LYS A 140 -14.98 -13.93 -6.79
CA LYS A 140 -14.03 -14.70 -5.96
C LYS A 140 -13.60 -13.87 -4.75
N LEU A 141 -14.54 -13.64 -3.81
CA LEU A 141 -14.41 -12.64 -2.76
C LEU A 141 -13.26 -12.90 -1.77
N GLU A 142 -12.92 -14.17 -1.48
CA GLU A 142 -11.77 -14.49 -0.61
C GLU A 142 -10.45 -14.10 -1.28
N LEU A 143 -10.30 -14.41 -2.57
CA LEU A 143 -9.13 -14.04 -3.35
C LEU A 143 -9.05 -12.51 -3.51
N HIS A 144 -10.16 -11.84 -3.79
CA HIS A 144 -10.24 -10.39 -3.83
C HIS A 144 -9.74 -9.76 -2.53
N ARG A 145 -10.21 -10.24 -1.37
CA ARG A 145 -9.79 -9.71 -0.06
C ARG A 145 -8.30 -9.86 0.18
N LEU A 146 -7.72 -11.02 -0.16
CA LEU A 146 -6.28 -11.25 -0.02
C LEU A 146 -5.48 -10.29 -0.92
N LEU A 147 -5.79 -10.27 -2.21
CA LEU A 147 -5.06 -9.48 -3.20
C LEU A 147 -5.16 -7.98 -2.92
N MET A 148 -6.32 -7.47 -2.50
CA MET A 148 -6.48 -6.06 -2.14
C MET A 148 -5.76 -5.69 -0.85
N ARG A 149 -5.65 -6.60 0.12
CA ARG A 149 -4.81 -6.39 1.32
C ARG A 149 -3.33 -6.32 0.96
N LEU A 150 -2.84 -7.23 0.08
CA LEU A 150 -1.46 -7.22 -0.41
C LEU A 150 -1.17 -5.95 -1.22
N SER A 151 -2.06 -5.58 -2.14
CA SER A 151 -1.97 -4.34 -2.90
C SER A 151 -1.87 -3.12 -1.98
N TYR A 152 -2.74 -3.04 -0.96
CA TYR A 152 -2.71 -1.92 -0.04
C TYR A 152 -1.49 -1.94 0.90
N ALA A 153 -0.98 -3.10 1.28
CA ALA A 153 0.28 -3.21 2.03
C ALA A 153 1.46 -2.57 1.26
N MET A 154 1.49 -2.76 -0.05
CA MET A 154 2.47 -2.10 -0.94
C MET A 154 2.20 -0.61 -1.09
N THR A 155 0.93 -0.19 -1.23
CA THR A 155 0.54 1.23 -1.22
C THR A 155 0.97 1.91 0.08
N PHE A 156 0.78 1.25 1.22
CA PHE A 156 1.18 1.73 2.55
C PHE A 156 2.71 1.79 2.71
N GLY A 157 3.46 1.14 1.85
CA GLY A 157 4.90 1.31 1.70
C GLY A 157 5.32 2.76 1.54
N GLY A 158 4.48 3.60 0.91
CA GLY A 158 4.70 5.04 0.84
C GLY A 158 4.68 5.74 2.21
N VAL A 159 3.89 5.26 3.16
CA VAL A 159 3.90 5.73 4.56
C VAL A 159 5.16 5.24 5.27
N THR A 160 5.41 3.92 5.19
CA THR A 160 6.56 3.28 5.85
C THR A 160 7.87 3.90 5.39
N LEU A 161 8.03 4.17 4.09
CA LEU A 161 9.20 4.85 3.52
C LEU A 161 9.42 6.23 4.17
N ARG A 162 8.36 7.02 4.28
CA ARG A 162 8.44 8.37 4.86
C ARG A 162 8.75 8.36 6.35
N LEU A 163 8.32 7.34 7.07
CA LEU A 163 8.70 7.15 8.49
C LEU A 163 10.15 6.69 8.63
N GLN A 164 10.68 5.92 7.68
CA GLN A 164 12.05 5.44 7.70
C GLN A 164 13.09 6.51 7.32
N ILE A 165 12.72 7.52 6.53
CA ILE A 165 13.66 8.59 6.12
C ILE A 165 14.25 9.34 7.33
N PRO A 166 13.46 9.88 8.28
CA PRO A 166 14.01 10.52 9.47
C PRO A 166 14.89 9.58 10.29
N ILE A 167 14.50 8.32 10.42
CA ILE A 167 15.28 7.30 11.13
C ILE A 167 16.63 7.10 10.45
N GLY A 168 16.68 7.05 9.12
CA GLY A 168 17.92 6.96 8.36
C GLY A 168 18.87 8.15 8.64
N PHE A 169 18.35 9.37 8.68
CA PHE A 169 19.16 10.54 9.06
C PHE A 169 19.68 10.45 10.51
N MET A 170 18.86 9.97 11.44
CA MET A 170 19.28 9.74 12.83
C MET A 170 20.36 8.65 12.93
N LEU A 171 20.39 7.68 12.02
CA LEU A 171 21.43 6.64 11.93
C LEU A 171 22.70 7.10 11.20
N GLY A 172 22.79 8.39 10.81
CA GLY A 172 23.97 8.98 10.21
C GLY A 172 24.04 8.94 8.68
N TYR A 173 22.97 8.54 7.99
CA TYR A 173 22.92 8.69 6.53
C TYR A 173 22.83 10.17 6.14
N THR A 174 23.61 10.58 5.16
CA THR A 174 23.75 12.00 4.75
C THR A 174 22.81 12.39 3.61
N SER A 175 22.18 11.44 2.93
CA SER A 175 21.31 11.71 1.78
C SER A 175 20.25 10.62 1.56
N TYR A 176 19.17 11.00 0.90
CA TYR A 176 18.16 10.05 0.45
C TYR A 176 18.73 8.99 -0.50
N ALA A 177 19.66 9.38 -1.38
CA ALA A 177 20.29 8.46 -2.32
C ALA A 177 21.00 7.29 -1.61
N ALA A 178 21.74 7.57 -0.52
CA ALA A 178 22.39 6.55 0.29
C ALA A 178 21.40 5.62 0.99
N MET A 179 20.27 6.15 1.44
CA MET A 179 19.21 5.37 2.08
C MET A 179 18.37 4.55 1.10
N SER A 180 18.20 5.03 -0.12
CA SER A 180 17.23 4.46 -1.07
C SER A 180 17.53 3.02 -1.45
N VAL A 181 18.78 2.56 -1.29
CA VAL A 181 19.17 1.16 -1.52
C VAL A 181 18.40 0.21 -0.61
N TRP A 182 18.33 0.48 0.69
CA TRP A 182 17.58 -0.36 1.62
C TRP A 182 16.11 0.05 1.72
N LEU A 183 15.78 1.33 1.56
CA LEU A 183 14.39 1.80 1.53
C LEU A 183 13.56 1.16 0.42
N ALA A 184 14.20 0.85 -0.72
CA ALA A 184 13.55 0.18 -1.84
C ALA A 184 12.97 -1.20 -1.49
N TYR A 185 13.43 -1.82 -0.40
CA TYR A 185 12.97 -3.14 0.07
C TYR A 185 12.23 -3.03 1.40
N THR A 186 12.78 -2.32 2.36
CA THR A 186 12.23 -2.27 3.73
C THR A 186 10.95 -1.46 3.85
N SER A 187 10.68 -0.58 2.90
CA SER A 187 9.45 0.21 2.91
C SER A 187 8.18 -0.62 2.69
N TRP A 188 8.26 -1.73 1.97
CA TRP A 188 7.07 -2.50 1.56
C TRP A 188 7.11 -3.98 1.94
N ILE A 189 8.27 -4.64 1.94
CA ILE A 189 8.38 -6.08 2.23
C ILE A 189 7.82 -6.42 3.61
N PRO A 190 8.15 -5.72 4.71
CA PRO A 190 7.58 -6.01 6.03
C PRO A 190 6.05 -5.90 6.06
N ASN A 191 5.48 -4.92 5.33
CA ASN A 191 4.03 -4.75 5.25
C ASN A 191 3.35 -5.94 4.56
N VAL A 192 3.95 -6.44 3.47
CA VAL A 192 3.46 -7.61 2.73
C VAL A 192 3.56 -8.87 3.58
N ILE A 193 4.69 -9.07 4.27
CA ILE A 193 4.88 -10.20 5.20
C ILE A 193 3.82 -10.15 6.30
N ALA A 194 3.60 -8.99 6.92
CA ALA A 194 2.60 -8.82 7.98
C ALA A 194 1.19 -9.23 7.50
N VAL A 195 0.80 -8.83 6.29
CA VAL A 195 -0.47 -9.25 5.69
C VAL A 195 -0.51 -10.74 5.42
N GLY A 196 0.57 -11.34 4.91
CA GLY A 196 0.68 -12.77 4.66
C GLY A 196 0.52 -13.59 5.95
N VAL A 197 1.25 -13.23 7.01
CA VAL A 197 1.16 -13.84 8.33
C VAL A 197 -0.26 -13.71 8.91
N TYR A 198 -0.82 -12.50 8.87
CA TYR A 198 -2.20 -12.27 9.33
C TYR A 198 -3.20 -13.18 8.60
N TRP A 199 -3.09 -13.28 7.28
CA TRP A 199 -3.96 -14.13 6.47
C TRP A 199 -3.81 -15.61 6.80
N ALA A 200 -2.58 -16.11 6.96
CA ALA A 200 -2.31 -17.49 7.36
C ALA A 200 -2.93 -17.82 8.72
N LEU A 201 -2.74 -16.94 9.71
CA LEU A 201 -3.34 -17.09 11.05
C LEU A 201 -4.86 -17.04 11.03
N GLU A 202 -5.46 -16.15 10.20
CA GLU A 202 -6.91 -16.09 10.05
C GLU A 202 -7.47 -17.41 9.47
N ARG A 203 -6.79 -18.00 8.48
CA ARG A 203 -7.17 -19.29 7.87
C ARG A 203 -7.04 -20.43 8.85
N ALA A 204 -5.92 -20.51 9.60
CA ALA A 204 -5.72 -21.54 10.60
C ALA A 204 -6.81 -21.51 11.67
N ARG A 205 -7.16 -20.32 12.18
CA ARG A 205 -8.25 -20.15 13.16
C ARG A 205 -9.61 -20.55 12.61
N LYS A 206 -9.91 -20.23 11.36
CA LYS A 206 -11.17 -20.66 10.72
C LYS A 206 -11.24 -22.19 10.64
N ARG A 207 -10.15 -22.84 10.19
CA ARG A 207 -10.08 -24.30 10.08
C ARG A 207 -10.28 -24.99 11.43
N SER A 208 -9.60 -24.52 12.49
CA SER A 208 -9.74 -25.07 13.84
C SER A 208 -11.17 -24.97 14.37
N ARG A 209 -11.86 -23.84 14.12
CA ARG A 209 -13.26 -23.66 14.53
C ARG A 209 -14.20 -24.60 13.80
N THR A 210 -14.00 -24.80 12.50
CA THR A 210 -14.81 -25.75 11.71
C THR A 210 -14.63 -27.17 12.22
N LEU A 211 -13.39 -27.59 12.51
CA LEU A 211 -13.10 -28.91 13.09
C LEU A 211 -13.77 -29.09 14.45
N ALA A 212 -13.65 -28.10 15.34
CA ALA A 212 -14.29 -28.15 16.68
C ALA A 212 -15.82 -28.24 16.57
N ALA A 213 -16.44 -27.49 15.67
CA ALA A 213 -17.88 -27.56 15.44
C ALA A 213 -18.34 -28.92 14.91
N ASN A 214 -17.58 -29.51 13.98
CA ASN A 214 -17.89 -30.84 13.44
C ASN A 214 -17.76 -31.93 14.51
N LEU A 215 -16.72 -31.89 15.36
CA LEU A 215 -16.54 -32.83 16.45
C LEU A 215 -17.68 -32.73 17.48
N HIS A 216 -18.09 -31.50 17.84
CA HIS A 216 -19.20 -31.30 18.76
C HIS A 216 -20.52 -31.84 18.18
N GLY A 217 -20.77 -31.65 16.89
CA GLY A 217 -21.95 -32.21 16.22
C GLY A 217 -21.98 -33.73 16.22
N ILE A 218 -20.83 -34.39 16.03
CA ILE A 218 -20.72 -35.87 16.07
C ILE A 218 -21.02 -36.38 17.47
N VAL A 219 -20.48 -35.76 18.54
CA VAL A 219 -20.74 -36.15 19.90
C VAL A 219 -22.23 -36.09 20.25
N LEU A 220 -22.91 -35.01 19.86
CA LEU A 220 -24.35 -34.82 20.11
C LEU A 220 -25.23 -35.78 19.29
N SER A 221 -24.77 -36.30 18.19
CA SER A 221 -25.53 -37.27 17.36
C SER A 221 -25.41 -38.73 17.90
N GLN A 222 -24.52 -38.98 18.83
CA GLN A 222 -24.30 -40.30 19.43
C GLN A 222 -24.90 -40.45 20.87
N SER A 223 -25.39 -39.35 21.41
CA SER A 223 -26.14 -39.29 22.70
C SER A 223 -27.66 -39.28 22.47
#